data_8a28ace990d6f6070dcaf72f58f83975
#
_entry.id   8a28ace990d6f6070dcaf72f58f83975
#
_cell.length_a   1.000
_cell.length_b   1.000
_cell.length_c   1.000
_cell.angle_alpha   90.00
_cell.angle_beta   90.00
_cell.angle_gamma   90.00
#
_symmetry.space_group_name_H-M   'P 1'
#
loop_
_entity.id
_entity.type
_entity.pdbx_description
1 polymer ?
#
loop_
_entity_poly.entity_id
_entity_poly.type
_entity_poly.pdbx_seq_one_letter_code
_entity_poly.pdbx_strand_id
1 'polypeptide(L)'
;MYDVIVVGAGPAGCTAAKALAEKGYKVLLVEKFKMPRYKSCSGVLIKKSMELVKKYFGEAVPEYVMCTPTDNRGMIFTNDAGKEYRFEQEGLNVWRSHFDGWLVEKAKESGAAVRDGVAALSCTEKDGFVEVSLHGQRNFTEGARYVIDCEGVVGALKRKITGEVPGYITTYQTFNEGSIDLDPHYFYAYLQPELSEYDAWFNVKDDLLVLGVSVKDMDKIRYYYGRFIAYMEEKHYLRIDRQTKEEKWLMPHIRPGCRVDYGVGRILFAGEVAGFLNPMGEGISAGMESGYCAASAVMKHFDNPETVREAYRQSTEKLKSYMQRQWNFVGGMAGTFREME
;
A
#
# COMPACT_ATOMS: atom_id res chain seq x y z
N MET A 1 15.15 -17.76 18.55
CA MET A 1 15.63 -17.19 17.27
C MET A 1 14.69 -17.62 16.16
N TYR A 2 14.30 -16.73 15.26
CA TYR A 2 13.47 -16.98 14.09
C TYR A 2 14.34 -17.16 12.84
N ASP A 3 13.79 -17.78 11.80
CA ASP A 3 14.43 -17.75 10.48
C ASP A 3 14.22 -16.38 9.85
N VAL A 4 13.00 -15.84 9.94
CA VAL A 4 12.65 -14.51 9.41
C VAL A 4 11.75 -13.76 10.38
N ILE A 5 12.06 -12.48 10.61
CA ILE A 5 11.12 -11.51 11.19
C ILE A 5 10.60 -10.62 10.08
N VAL A 6 9.27 -10.56 9.94
CA VAL A 6 8.58 -9.67 9.00
C VAL A 6 7.98 -8.51 9.80
N VAL A 7 8.28 -7.27 9.39
CA VAL A 7 7.84 -6.05 10.08
C VAL A 7 6.74 -5.37 9.27
N GLY A 8 5.55 -5.25 9.85
CA GLY A 8 4.36 -4.67 9.22
C GLY A 8 3.42 -5.73 8.63
N ALA A 9 2.19 -5.79 9.13
CA ALA A 9 1.15 -6.74 8.74
C ALA A 9 0.17 -6.15 7.69
N GLY A 10 0.71 -5.46 6.69
CA GLY A 10 0.00 -5.10 5.47
C GLY A 10 0.10 -6.19 4.39
N PRO A 11 -0.40 -5.94 3.17
CA PRO A 11 -0.39 -6.92 2.09
C PRO A 11 1.00 -7.50 1.78
N ALA A 12 2.05 -6.67 1.80
CA ALA A 12 3.43 -7.13 1.56
C ALA A 12 3.90 -8.10 2.65
N GLY A 13 3.74 -7.70 3.92
CA GLY A 13 4.23 -8.50 5.05
C GLY A 13 3.44 -9.78 5.25
N CYS A 14 2.11 -9.73 5.14
CA CYS A 14 1.29 -10.95 5.24
C CYS A 14 1.60 -11.95 4.12
N THR A 15 1.82 -11.46 2.90
CA THR A 15 2.21 -12.35 1.78
C THR A 15 3.58 -12.97 2.00
N ALA A 16 4.57 -12.20 2.48
CA ALA A 16 5.90 -12.71 2.79
C ALA A 16 5.86 -13.73 3.94
N ALA A 17 5.17 -13.38 5.04
CA ALA A 17 5.08 -14.24 6.22
C ALA A 17 4.38 -15.57 5.91
N LYS A 18 3.25 -15.52 5.18
CA LYS A 18 2.53 -16.71 4.74
C LYS A 18 3.41 -17.61 3.87
N ALA A 19 4.03 -17.05 2.83
CA ALA A 19 4.83 -17.82 1.89
C ALA A 19 6.00 -18.55 2.57
N LEU A 20 6.66 -17.90 3.53
CA LEU A 20 7.75 -18.50 4.32
C LEU A 20 7.23 -19.57 5.28
N ALA A 21 6.16 -19.29 6.02
CA ALA A 21 5.60 -20.22 7.00
C ALA A 21 5.09 -21.51 6.36
N GLU A 22 4.43 -21.43 5.19
CA GLU A 22 4.01 -22.61 4.41
C GLU A 22 5.16 -23.53 3.97
N LYS A 23 6.38 -23.00 3.94
CA LYS A 23 7.58 -23.76 3.63
C LYS A 23 8.34 -24.23 4.87
N GLY A 24 7.73 -24.09 6.05
CA GLY A 24 8.27 -24.57 7.33
C GLY A 24 9.30 -23.65 7.98
N TYR A 25 9.49 -22.42 7.48
CA TYR A 25 10.35 -21.44 8.14
C TYR A 25 9.71 -20.93 9.43
N LYS A 26 10.51 -20.71 10.46
CA LYS A 26 10.08 -20.12 11.72
C LYS A 26 9.95 -18.60 11.56
N VAL A 27 8.73 -18.14 11.32
CA VAL A 27 8.42 -16.73 11.00
C VAL A 27 7.77 -16.03 12.19
N LEU A 28 8.23 -14.79 12.46
CA LEU A 28 7.55 -13.84 13.33
C LEU A 28 7.08 -12.64 12.47
N LEU A 29 5.78 -12.42 12.41
CA LEU A 29 5.17 -11.22 11.84
C LEU A 29 4.81 -10.25 12.97
N VAL A 30 5.35 -9.03 12.94
CA VAL A 30 5.05 -7.98 13.91
C VAL A 30 4.28 -6.83 13.27
N GLU A 31 3.29 -6.30 13.99
CA GLU A 31 2.50 -5.13 13.58
C GLU A 31 2.40 -4.15 14.76
N LYS A 32 2.71 -2.87 14.51
CA LYS A 32 2.73 -1.84 15.57
C LYS A 32 1.36 -1.53 16.14
N PHE A 33 0.31 -1.71 15.37
CA PHE A 33 -1.06 -1.51 15.82
C PHE A 33 -1.73 -2.84 16.18
N LYS A 34 -2.77 -2.77 17.03
CA LYS A 34 -3.66 -3.91 17.26
C LYS A 34 -4.49 -4.22 16.01
N MET A 35 -4.57 -5.51 15.67
CA MET A 35 -5.37 -5.98 14.54
C MET A 35 -6.80 -6.32 14.96
N PRO A 36 -7.81 -6.08 14.12
CA PRO A 36 -7.74 -5.41 12.82
C PRO A 36 -7.51 -3.89 12.99
N ARG A 37 -6.59 -3.32 12.19
CA ARG A 37 -6.24 -1.90 12.28
C ARG A 37 -6.79 -1.12 11.09
N TYR A 38 -7.08 0.15 11.32
CA TYR A 38 -7.41 1.08 10.25
C TYR A 38 -6.16 1.44 9.41
N LYS A 39 -6.34 1.59 8.10
CA LYS A 39 -5.39 2.23 7.19
C LYS A 39 -6.17 3.01 6.14
N SER A 40 -5.84 4.30 5.98
CA SER A 40 -6.38 5.14 4.92
C SER A 40 -6.08 4.55 3.54
N CYS A 41 -7.11 4.37 2.73
CA CYS A 41 -7.05 3.82 1.37
C CYS A 41 -8.43 3.87 0.74
N SER A 42 -8.50 4.05 -0.58
CA SER A 42 -9.76 3.84 -1.32
C SER A 42 -10.33 2.42 -1.13
N GLY A 43 -9.45 1.43 -0.91
CA GLY A 43 -9.85 0.05 -0.70
C GLY A 43 -10.31 -0.68 -1.96
N VAL A 44 -10.02 -0.13 -3.14
CA VAL A 44 -10.27 -0.80 -4.42
C VAL A 44 -9.19 -1.87 -4.64
N LEU A 45 -9.61 -3.11 -4.77
CA LEU A 45 -8.78 -4.21 -5.23
C LEU A 45 -8.97 -4.34 -6.74
N ILE A 46 -7.97 -3.94 -7.51
CA ILE A 46 -7.97 -4.10 -8.97
C ILE A 46 -7.84 -5.58 -9.36
N LYS A 47 -8.16 -5.92 -10.59
CA LYS A 47 -8.07 -7.30 -11.12
C LYS A 47 -6.74 -7.98 -10.78
N LYS A 48 -5.61 -7.27 -10.98
CA LYS A 48 -4.28 -7.79 -10.61
C LYS A 48 -4.19 -8.14 -9.12
N SER A 49 -4.75 -7.31 -8.24
CA SER A 49 -4.73 -7.58 -6.78
C SER A 49 -5.52 -8.85 -6.45
N MET A 50 -6.70 -9.05 -7.06
CA MET A 50 -7.51 -10.26 -6.88
C MET A 50 -6.79 -11.52 -7.38
N GLU A 51 -6.14 -11.45 -8.55
CA GLU A 51 -5.34 -12.55 -9.10
C GLU A 51 -4.17 -12.93 -8.19
N LEU A 52 -3.50 -11.93 -7.60
CA LEU A 52 -2.41 -12.16 -6.64
C LEU A 52 -2.91 -12.73 -5.31
N VAL A 53 -4.09 -12.31 -4.83
CA VAL A 53 -4.75 -12.93 -3.67
C VAL A 53 -4.98 -14.41 -3.95
N LYS A 54 -5.64 -14.75 -5.05
CA LYS A 54 -5.87 -16.14 -5.42
C LYS A 54 -4.57 -16.94 -5.56
N LYS A 55 -3.54 -16.33 -6.16
CA LYS A 55 -2.23 -16.96 -6.37
C LYS A 55 -1.48 -17.23 -5.07
N TYR A 56 -1.45 -16.26 -4.14
CA TYR A 56 -0.61 -16.34 -2.94
C TYR A 56 -1.36 -16.86 -1.71
N PHE A 57 -2.68 -16.71 -1.68
CA PHE A 57 -3.51 -17.15 -0.55
C PHE A 57 -4.36 -18.37 -0.87
N GLY A 58 -4.43 -18.80 -2.14
CA GLY A 58 -5.12 -20.01 -2.56
C GLY A 58 -6.63 -19.88 -2.70
N GLU A 59 -7.21 -18.74 -2.37
CA GLU A 59 -8.65 -18.49 -2.36
C GLU A 59 -8.98 -17.06 -2.83
N ALA A 60 -10.24 -16.81 -3.16
CA ALA A 60 -10.74 -15.47 -3.45
C ALA A 60 -10.96 -14.68 -2.14
N VAL A 61 -11.05 -13.35 -2.25
CA VAL A 61 -11.45 -12.50 -1.12
C VAL A 61 -12.88 -12.86 -0.70
N PRO A 62 -13.13 -13.23 0.56
CA PRO A 62 -14.46 -13.62 1.00
C PRO A 62 -15.39 -12.39 1.15
N GLU A 63 -16.70 -12.61 0.99
CA GLU A 63 -17.70 -11.55 1.02
C GLU A 63 -17.67 -10.70 2.30
N TYR A 64 -17.44 -11.32 3.45
CA TYR A 64 -17.39 -10.59 4.73
C TYR A 64 -16.22 -9.59 4.86
N VAL A 65 -15.26 -9.63 3.93
CA VAL A 65 -14.16 -8.68 3.83
C VAL A 65 -14.52 -7.47 2.97
N MET A 66 -15.51 -7.62 2.09
CA MET A 66 -15.94 -6.59 1.14
C MET A 66 -16.79 -5.50 1.82
N CYS A 67 -16.86 -4.33 1.20
CA CYS A 67 -17.82 -3.27 1.51
C CYS A 67 -18.69 -2.95 0.30
N THR A 68 -19.84 -2.31 0.52
CA THR A 68 -20.80 -1.98 -0.54
C THR A 68 -20.37 -0.69 -1.28
N PRO A 69 -20.49 -0.61 -2.63
CA PRO A 69 -20.77 -1.74 -3.53
C PRO A 69 -19.61 -2.74 -3.52
N THR A 70 -19.90 -4.03 -3.55
CA THR A 70 -18.88 -5.08 -3.45
C THR A 70 -18.01 -5.16 -4.69
N ASP A 71 -18.57 -4.88 -5.88
CA ASP A 71 -17.89 -4.82 -7.15
C ASP A 71 -17.37 -3.41 -7.45
N ASN A 72 -16.20 -3.36 -8.04
CA ASN A 72 -15.68 -2.18 -8.73
C ASN A 72 -15.56 -2.53 -10.21
N ARG A 73 -16.20 -1.72 -11.09
CA ARG A 73 -16.26 -1.97 -12.52
C ARG A 73 -15.15 -1.30 -13.30
N GLY A 74 -14.35 -0.48 -12.64
CA GLY A 74 -13.23 0.18 -13.27
C GLY A 74 -12.88 1.53 -12.68
N MET A 75 -12.13 2.27 -13.47
CA MET A 75 -11.62 3.59 -13.10
C MET A 75 -11.96 4.60 -14.19
N ILE A 76 -12.37 5.79 -13.78
CA ILE A 76 -12.65 6.91 -14.67
C ILE A 76 -11.66 8.02 -14.33
N PHE A 77 -10.82 8.37 -15.31
CA PHE A 77 -9.82 9.43 -15.17
C PHE A 77 -10.26 10.65 -15.93
N THR A 78 -10.26 11.80 -15.27
CA THR A 78 -10.34 13.10 -15.92
C THR A 78 -8.94 13.68 -15.98
N ASN A 79 -8.39 13.87 -17.21
CA ASN A 79 -7.03 14.35 -17.39
C ASN A 79 -6.88 15.85 -17.04
N ASP A 80 -5.67 16.39 -17.15
CA ASP A 80 -5.35 17.79 -16.87
C ASP A 80 -6.13 18.81 -17.72
N ALA A 81 -6.60 18.41 -18.90
CA ALA A 81 -7.45 19.23 -19.79
C ALA A 81 -8.97 19.00 -19.57
N GLY A 82 -9.38 18.25 -18.55
CA GLY A 82 -10.78 17.96 -18.25
C GLY A 82 -11.41 16.89 -19.15
N LYS A 83 -10.62 16.15 -19.94
CA LYS A 83 -11.14 15.05 -20.77
C LYS A 83 -11.21 13.76 -19.96
N GLU A 84 -12.37 13.11 -20.02
CA GLU A 84 -12.64 11.84 -19.35
C GLU A 84 -12.17 10.64 -20.17
N TYR A 85 -11.60 9.65 -19.47
CA TYR A 85 -11.20 8.34 -19.98
C TYR A 85 -11.72 7.26 -19.04
N ARG A 86 -12.47 6.30 -19.60
CA ARG A 86 -13.07 5.21 -18.84
C ARG A 86 -12.32 3.92 -19.10
N PHE A 87 -11.93 3.24 -18.05
CA PHE A 87 -11.23 1.96 -18.08
C PHE A 87 -12.03 0.91 -17.35
N GLU A 88 -12.62 0.01 -18.09
CA GLU A 88 -13.38 -1.11 -17.57
C GLU A 88 -12.44 -2.21 -17.09
N GLN A 89 -12.58 -2.61 -15.84
CA GLN A 89 -11.89 -3.77 -15.27
C GLN A 89 -12.64 -4.29 -14.05
N GLU A 90 -12.60 -5.59 -13.85
CA GLU A 90 -13.12 -6.19 -12.64
C GLU A 90 -12.31 -5.78 -11.41
N GLY A 91 -12.98 -5.47 -10.33
CA GLY A 91 -12.39 -5.15 -9.05
C GLY A 91 -13.35 -5.41 -7.90
N LEU A 92 -12.86 -5.26 -6.68
CA LEU A 92 -13.65 -5.38 -5.45
C LEU A 92 -13.39 -4.16 -4.56
N ASN A 93 -14.39 -3.82 -3.75
CA ASN A 93 -14.24 -2.81 -2.70
C ASN A 93 -14.11 -3.46 -1.33
N VAL A 94 -13.13 -3.03 -0.55
CA VAL A 94 -12.87 -3.55 0.79
C VAL A 94 -12.53 -2.44 1.78
N TRP A 95 -12.84 -2.65 3.06
CA TRP A 95 -12.17 -1.92 4.13
C TRP A 95 -10.81 -2.57 4.40
N ARG A 96 -9.74 -1.76 4.44
CA ARG A 96 -8.39 -2.25 4.74
C ARG A 96 -8.26 -2.93 6.10
N SER A 97 -9.09 -2.54 7.07
CA SER A 97 -9.16 -3.22 8.36
C SER A 97 -9.60 -4.68 8.21
N HIS A 98 -10.64 -4.93 7.42
CA HIS A 98 -11.14 -6.27 7.17
C HIS A 98 -10.17 -7.08 6.29
N PHE A 99 -9.71 -6.48 5.18
CA PHE A 99 -8.80 -7.14 4.25
C PHE A 99 -7.45 -7.48 4.88
N ASP A 100 -6.81 -6.51 5.54
CA ASP A 100 -5.51 -6.77 6.19
C ASP A 100 -5.67 -7.75 7.38
N GLY A 101 -6.81 -7.67 8.12
CA GLY A 101 -7.14 -8.64 9.17
C GLY A 101 -7.24 -10.06 8.64
N TRP A 102 -7.96 -10.25 7.53
CA TRP A 102 -8.06 -11.54 6.87
C TRP A 102 -6.70 -12.06 6.39
N LEU A 103 -5.86 -11.22 5.79
CA LEU A 103 -4.50 -11.61 5.37
C LEU A 103 -3.64 -12.06 6.57
N VAL A 104 -3.79 -11.41 7.73
CA VAL A 104 -3.11 -11.80 8.97
C VAL A 104 -3.55 -13.18 9.44
N GLU A 105 -4.86 -13.46 9.43
CA GLU A 105 -5.37 -14.79 9.80
C GLU A 105 -4.82 -15.87 8.86
N LYS A 106 -4.74 -15.60 7.55
CA LYS A 106 -4.12 -16.53 6.58
C LYS A 106 -2.63 -16.76 6.85
N ALA A 107 -1.90 -15.75 7.29
CA ALA A 107 -0.49 -15.94 7.69
C ALA A 107 -0.39 -16.79 8.96
N LYS A 108 -1.27 -16.61 9.95
CA LYS A 108 -1.35 -17.44 11.16
C LYS A 108 -1.69 -18.92 10.82
N GLU A 109 -2.72 -19.13 10.00
CA GLU A 109 -3.14 -20.47 9.55
C GLU A 109 -1.99 -21.23 8.87
N SER A 110 -1.09 -20.50 8.21
CA SER A 110 0.11 -21.06 7.57
C SER A 110 1.27 -21.31 8.53
N GLY A 111 1.12 -21.00 9.83
CA GLY A 111 2.12 -21.27 10.87
C GLY A 111 2.99 -20.08 11.27
N ALA A 112 2.74 -18.88 10.75
CA ALA A 112 3.46 -17.68 11.21
C ALA A 112 3.04 -17.29 12.63
N ALA A 113 4.02 -17.03 13.51
CA ALA A 113 3.75 -16.37 14.78
C ALA A 113 3.45 -14.90 14.52
N VAL A 114 2.31 -14.40 15.01
CA VAL A 114 1.92 -13.00 14.82
C VAL A 114 1.86 -12.28 16.17
N ARG A 115 2.50 -11.11 16.24
CA ARG A 115 2.45 -10.21 17.40
C ARG A 115 2.03 -8.82 16.96
N ASP A 116 0.79 -8.47 17.23
CA ASP A 116 0.24 -7.13 17.00
C ASP A 116 0.38 -6.24 18.25
N GLY A 117 0.33 -4.92 18.07
CA GLY A 117 0.67 -3.96 19.14
C GLY A 117 2.16 -3.98 19.48
N VAL A 118 3.01 -4.41 18.53
CA VAL A 118 4.46 -4.51 18.68
C VAL A 118 5.16 -3.79 17.55
N ALA A 119 5.88 -2.73 17.86
CA ALA A 119 6.65 -1.93 16.93
C ALA A 119 8.11 -2.38 16.86
N ALA A 120 8.68 -2.48 15.66
CA ALA A 120 10.12 -2.63 15.49
C ALA A 120 10.80 -1.26 15.66
N LEU A 121 11.77 -1.19 16.57
CA LEU A 121 12.47 0.05 16.88
C LEU A 121 13.79 0.20 16.15
N SER A 122 14.54 -0.90 16.00
CA SER A 122 15.82 -0.94 15.29
C SER A 122 16.18 -2.36 14.91
N CYS A 123 17.03 -2.48 13.88
CA CYS A 123 17.70 -3.71 13.51
C CYS A 123 19.21 -3.51 13.54
N THR A 124 19.92 -4.47 14.10
CA THR A 124 21.39 -4.47 14.15
C THR A 124 21.88 -5.82 13.62
N GLU A 125 22.59 -5.80 12.50
CA GLU A 125 23.22 -7.00 11.96
C GLU A 125 24.36 -7.45 12.85
N LYS A 126 24.35 -8.72 13.18
CA LYS A 126 25.37 -9.42 13.97
C LYS A 126 26.01 -10.51 13.10
N ASP A 127 26.95 -11.23 13.65
CA ASP A 127 27.54 -12.37 12.95
C ASP A 127 26.50 -13.47 12.72
N GLY A 128 26.05 -13.56 11.46
CA GLY A 128 25.11 -14.57 10.99
C GLY A 128 23.62 -14.34 11.26
N PHE A 129 23.21 -13.25 11.94
CA PHE A 129 21.79 -12.93 12.22
C PHE A 129 21.55 -11.43 12.38
N VAL A 130 20.28 -11.04 12.49
CA VAL A 130 19.84 -9.67 12.80
C VAL A 130 19.17 -9.69 14.17
N GLU A 131 19.63 -8.83 15.06
CA GLU A 131 18.96 -8.52 16.32
C GLU A 131 17.94 -7.39 16.08
N VAL A 132 16.68 -7.64 16.40
CA VAL A 132 15.57 -6.69 16.24
C VAL A 132 15.11 -6.23 17.60
N SER A 133 15.23 -4.94 17.87
CA SER A 133 14.65 -4.30 19.06
C SER A 133 13.18 -4.02 18.82
N LEU A 134 12.34 -4.50 19.73
CA LEU A 134 10.89 -4.46 19.64
C LEU A 134 10.30 -3.73 20.84
N HIS A 135 9.18 -3.03 20.66
CA HIS A 135 8.41 -2.39 21.70
C HIS A 135 6.95 -2.84 21.65
N GLY A 136 6.50 -3.46 22.73
CA GLY A 136 5.09 -3.77 23.00
C GLY A 136 4.69 -3.16 24.34
N GLN A 137 4.25 -3.99 25.29
CA GLN A 137 4.04 -3.52 26.67
C GLN A 137 5.37 -3.10 27.36
N ARG A 138 6.48 -3.67 26.90
CA ARG A 138 7.85 -3.34 27.32
C ARG A 138 8.79 -3.55 26.14
N ASN A 139 10.01 -3.02 26.25
CA ASN A 139 11.07 -3.29 25.27
C ASN A 139 11.60 -4.71 25.44
N PHE A 140 11.87 -5.36 24.31
CA PHE A 140 12.52 -6.68 24.26
C PHE A 140 13.24 -6.82 22.92
N THR A 141 14.04 -7.86 22.78
CA THR A 141 14.76 -8.17 21.54
C THR A 141 14.41 -9.57 21.03
N GLU A 142 14.41 -9.72 19.73
CA GLU A 142 14.31 -11.02 19.03
C GLU A 142 15.42 -11.12 17.98
N GLY A 143 15.90 -12.33 17.73
CA GLY A 143 16.90 -12.59 16.70
C GLY A 143 16.30 -13.32 15.51
N ALA A 144 16.74 -12.99 14.29
CA ALA A 144 16.38 -13.70 13.07
C ALA A 144 17.52 -13.78 12.07
N ARG A 145 17.52 -14.80 11.21
CA ARG A 145 18.50 -14.90 10.11
C ARG A 145 18.28 -13.78 9.09
N TYR A 146 17.02 -13.39 8.84
CA TYR A 146 16.64 -12.29 7.95
C TYR A 146 15.53 -11.44 8.56
N VAL A 147 15.47 -10.18 8.13
CA VAL A 147 14.35 -9.27 8.38
C VAL A 147 13.78 -8.86 7.03
N ILE A 148 12.46 -8.88 6.90
CA ILE A 148 11.74 -8.27 5.76
C ILE A 148 10.92 -7.11 6.31
N ASP A 149 11.36 -5.89 6.06
CA ASP A 149 10.68 -4.68 6.46
C ASP A 149 9.59 -4.33 5.44
N CYS A 150 8.35 -4.30 5.91
CA CYS A 150 7.12 -3.99 5.18
C CYS A 150 6.31 -2.90 5.89
N GLU A 151 6.96 -1.95 6.59
CA GLU A 151 6.32 -0.92 7.41
C GLU A 151 5.42 0.05 6.63
N GLY A 152 5.51 0.07 5.31
CA GLY A 152 4.78 1.01 4.46
C GLY A 152 5.43 2.40 4.41
N VAL A 153 4.60 3.43 4.19
CA VAL A 153 5.05 4.79 3.85
C VAL A 153 6.02 5.41 4.85
N VAL A 154 5.80 5.22 6.15
CA VAL A 154 6.60 5.92 7.17
C VAL A 154 8.03 5.39 7.25
N GLY A 155 8.21 4.07 7.07
CA GLY A 155 9.52 3.42 7.01
C GLY A 155 10.45 3.82 8.15
N ALA A 156 9.96 3.78 9.40
CA ALA A 156 10.73 4.26 10.55
C ALA A 156 12.02 3.45 10.75
N LEU A 157 11.94 2.15 10.53
CA LEU A 157 13.08 1.24 10.59
C LEU A 157 14.05 1.51 9.45
N LYS A 158 13.54 1.61 8.21
CA LYS A 158 14.35 1.93 7.03
C LYS A 158 15.12 3.24 7.23
N ARG A 159 14.47 4.30 7.70
CA ARG A 159 15.14 5.60 7.95
C ARG A 159 16.30 5.50 8.94
N LYS A 160 16.15 4.67 9.97
CA LYS A 160 17.25 4.41 10.93
C LYS A 160 18.42 3.64 10.31
N ILE A 161 18.11 2.73 9.39
CA ILE A 161 19.13 1.88 8.73
C ILE A 161 19.88 2.68 7.65
N THR A 162 19.17 3.45 6.83
CA THR A 162 19.73 4.12 5.64
C THR A 162 20.09 5.59 5.87
N GLY A 163 19.49 6.23 6.89
CA GLY A 163 19.58 7.68 7.08
C GLY A 163 18.75 8.50 6.06
N GLU A 164 18.10 7.85 5.09
CA GLU A 164 17.32 8.53 4.06
C GLU A 164 15.93 8.93 4.60
N VAL A 165 15.51 10.17 4.33
CA VAL A 165 14.14 10.64 4.58
C VAL A 165 13.47 10.77 3.21
N PRO A 166 12.44 9.95 2.92
CA PRO A 166 11.72 10.04 1.66
C PRO A 166 10.89 11.33 1.58
N GLY A 167 10.66 11.83 0.37
CA GLY A 167 9.64 12.83 0.13
C GLY A 167 8.24 12.23 0.31
N TYR A 168 7.30 13.05 0.76
CA TYR A 168 5.91 12.63 0.97
C TYR A 168 4.94 13.54 0.21
N ILE A 169 3.82 12.95 -0.17
CA ILE A 169 2.57 13.61 -0.58
C ILE A 169 1.59 13.41 0.57
N THR A 170 0.87 14.45 0.96
CA THR A 170 -0.19 14.36 1.94
C THR A 170 -1.51 14.09 1.23
N THR A 171 -2.20 13.03 1.62
CA THR A 171 -3.57 12.75 1.21
C THR A 171 -4.53 13.22 2.29
N TYR A 172 -5.62 13.84 1.88
CA TYR A 172 -6.73 14.23 2.75
C TYR A 172 -8.02 13.72 2.16
N GLN A 173 -8.83 13.05 2.94
CA GLN A 173 -10.15 12.58 2.51
C GLN A 173 -11.19 12.72 3.58
N THR A 174 -12.45 12.86 3.14
CA THR A 174 -13.62 12.87 3.99
C THR A 174 -14.57 11.73 3.63
N PHE A 175 -15.38 11.33 4.59
CA PHE A 175 -16.46 10.36 4.45
C PHE A 175 -17.76 11.10 4.75
N ASN A 176 -18.70 11.07 3.81
CA ASN A 176 -19.87 11.92 3.85
C ASN A 176 -21.14 11.12 3.57
N GLU A 177 -22.20 11.41 4.32
CA GLU A 177 -23.57 11.07 3.95
C GLU A 177 -24.08 12.13 2.96
N GLY A 178 -24.80 11.70 1.94
CA GLY A 178 -25.30 12.61 0.91
C GLY A 178 -25.66 11.92 -0.39
N SER A 179 -25.66 12.69 -1.48
CA SER A 179 -25.98 12.19 -2.82
C SER A 179 -25.07 12.81 -3.88
N ILE A 180 -24.88 12.10 -4.98
CA ILE A 180 -24.09 12.52 -6.13
C ILE A 180 -24.59 11.79 -7.39
N ASP A 181 -24.50 12.45 -8.55
CA ASP A 181 -24.85 11.87 -9.86
C ASP A 181 -23.61 11.22 -10.51
N LEU A 182 -23.09 10.18 -9.86
CA LEU A 182 -21.99 9.34 -10.35
C LEU A 182 -22.29 7.87 -10.02
N ASP A 183 -21.85 6.96 -10.89
CA ASP A 183 -22.00 5.52 -10.68
C ASP A 183 -21.08 5.07 -9.51
N PRO A 184 -21.63 4.55 -8.39
CA PRO A 184 -20.86 4.16 -7.21
C PRO A 184 -19.92 2.96 -7.44
N HIS A 185 -20.06 2.27 -8.57
CA HIS A 185 -19.24 1.11 -8.92
C HIS A 185 -17.90 1.48 -9.57
N TYR A 186 -17.58 2.78 -9.75
CA TYR A 186 -16.32 3.24 -10.31
C TYR A 186 -15.50 4.03 -9.28
N PHE A 187 -14.18 3.95 -9.44
CA PHE A 187 -13.26 4.88 -8.83
C PHE A 187 -13.00 6.03 -9.79
N TYR A 188 -13.22 7.26 -9.36
CA TYR A 188 -13.01 8.47 -10.15
C TYR A 188 -11.73 9.16 -9.70
N ALA A 189 -10.84 9.46 -10.63
CA ALA A 189 -9.62 10.23 -10.40
C ALA A 189 -9.58 11.46 -11.29
N TYR A 190 -9.38 12.62 -10.69
CA TYR A 190 -9.30 13.91 -11.34
C TYR A 190 -7.85 14.40 -11.28
N LEU A 191 -7.22 14.54 -12.46
CA LEU A 191 -5.80 14.90 -12.60
C LEU A 191 -5.63 16.39 -12.96
N GLN A 192 -6.65 17.18 -12.78
CA GLN A 192 -6.68 18.61 -13.10
C GLN A 192 -5.91 19.39 -12.02
N PRO A 193 -4.89 20.19 -12.38
CA PRO A 193 -4.03 20.90 -11.43
C PRO A 193 -4.75 21.96 -10.59
N GLU A 194 -5.92 22.42 -11.04
CA GLU A 194 -6.78 23.31 -10.25
C GLU A 194 -7.52 22.62 -9.12
N LEU A 195 -7.65 21.28 -9.15
CA LEU A 195 -8.36 20.48 -8.15
C LEU A 195 -7.42 19.82 -7.14
N SER A 196 -6.16 19.60 -7.51
CA SER A 196 -5.16 18.94 -6.66
C SER A 196 -3.75 19.20 -7.16
N GLU A 197 -2.76 19.17 -6.28
CA GLU A 197 -1.34 19.17 -6.69
C GLU A 197 -0.85 17.81 -7.19
N TYR A 198 -1.63 16.74 -7.01
CA TYR A 198 -1.30 15.39 -7.46
C TYR A 198 -2.53 14.73 -8.11
N ASP A 199 -3.54 14.34 -7.32
CA ASP A 199 -4.83 13.83 -7.78
C ASP A 199 -5.94 14.19 -6.78
N ALA A 200 -7.17 14.33 -7.29
CA ALA A 200 -8.37 14.32 -6.47
C ALA A 200 -9.18 13.07 -6.83
N TRP A 201 -9.96 12.54 -5.89
CA TRP A 201 -10.72 11.31 -6.15
C TRP A 201 -12.09 11.29 -5.48
N PHE A 202 -12.95 10.46 -6.08
CA PHE A 202 -14.22 10.06 -5.52
C PHE A 202 -14.39 8.55 -5.63
N ASN A 203 -14.91 7.93 -4.59
CA ASN A 203 -15.44 6.57 -4.59
C ASN A 203 -16.46 6.40 -3.47
N VAL A 204 -17.21 5.29 -3.50
CA VAL A 204 -18.18 4.95 -2.45
C VAL A 204 -17.67 3.80 -1.60
N LYS A 205 -17.93 3.86 -0.29
CA LYS A 205 -17.69 2.77 0.67
C LYS A 205 -18.88 2.65 1.60
N ASP A 206 -19.58 1.53 1.52
CA ASP A 206 -20.88 1.36 2.10
C ASP A 206 -21.79 2.50 1.61
N ASP A 207 -22.48 3.20 2.45
CA ASP A 207 -23.34 4.33 2.05
C ASP A 207 -22.61 5.69 2.13
N LEU A 208 -21.27 5.70 2.21
CA LEU A 208 -20.48 6.91 2.38
C LEU A 208 -19.81 7.35 1.07
N LEU A 209 -19.99 8.62 0.73
CA LEU A 209 -19.28 9.30 -0.33
C LEU A 209 -17.87 9.65 0.17
N VAL A 210 -16.84 9.06 -0.43
CA VAL A 210 -15.43 9.32 -0.09
C VAL A 210 -14.86 10.30 -1.10
N LEU A 211 -14.50 11.48 -0.63
CA LEU A 211 -13.94 12.57 -1.44
C LEU A 211 -12.56 12.92 -0.90
N GLY A 212 -11.56 12.99 -1.77
CA GLY A 212 -10.21 13.27 -1.31
C GLY A 212 -9.36 14.04 -2.31
N VAL A 213 -8.26 14.59 -1.80
CA VAL A 213 -7.23 15.29 -2.57
C VAL A 213 -5.85 14.93 -2.06
N SER A 214 -4.87 14.92 -2.96
CA SER A 214 -3.46 14.74 -2.63
C SER A 214 -2.67 16.02 -2.90
N VAL A 215 -1.90 16.47 -1.93
CA VAL A 215 -1.13 17.71 -2.02
C VAL A 215 0.33 17.51 -1.62
N LYS A 216 1.23 18.26 -2.26
CA LYS A 216 2.64 18.33 -1.88
C LYS A 216 2.83 19.27 -0.69
N ASP A 217 2.08 20.37 -0.69
CA ASP A 217 2.05 21.37 0.38
C ASP A 217 0.82 21.19 1.26
N MET A 218 1.03 20.72 2.48
CA MET A 218 -0.04 20.42 3.43
C MET A 218 -0.91 21.64 3.78
N ASP A 219 -0.35 22.86 3.71
CA ASP A 219 -1.09 24.08 4.02
C ASP A 219 -2.15 24.40 2.95
N LYS A 220 -2.02 23.82 1.76
CA LYS A 220 -2.97 23.98 0.66
C LYS A 220 -4.14 22.98 0.66
N ILE A 221 -4.20 22.04 1.61
CA ILE A 221 -5.27 21.03 1.67
C ILE A 221 -6.66 21.65 1.58
N ARG A 222 -6.93 22.67 2.44
CA ARG A 222 -8.26 23.30 2.48
C ARG A 222 -8.62 24.02 1.17
N TYR A 223 -7.63 24.60 0.53
CA TYR A 223 -7.81 25.28 -0.75
C TYR A 223 -8.22 24.28 -1.85
N TYR A 224 -7.42 23.22 -2.04
CA TYR A 224 -7.70 22.23 -3.09
C TYR A 224 -8.95 21.41 -2.78
N TYR A 225 -9.13 21.00 -1.53
CA TYR A 225 -10.34 20.27 -1.16
C TYR A 225 -11.61 21.09 -1.38
N GLY A 226 -11.63 22.37 -1.00
CA GLY A 226 -12.78 23.25 -1.26
C GLY A 226 -13.06 23.45 -2.76
N ARG A 227 -12.01 23.58 -3.58
CA ARG A 227 -12.19 23.63 -5.05
C ARG A 227 -12.72 22.33 -5.62
N PHE A 228 -12.26 21.19 -5.12
CA PHE A 228 -12.74 19.89 -5.55
C PHE A 228 -14.21 19.68 -5.17
N ILE A 229 -14.62 20.04 -3.95
CA ILE A 229 -16.04 19.98 -3.55
C ILE A 229 -16.90 20.87 -4.45
N ALA A 230 -16.52 22.12 -4.68
CA ALA A 230 -17.28 23.03 -5.56
C ALA A 230 -17.39 22.48 -6.99
N TYR A 231 -16.32 21.85 -7.51
CA TYR A 231 -16.36 21.17 -8.80
C TYR A 231 -17.35 20.02 -8.81
N MET A 232 -17.36 19.20 -7.77
CA MET A 232 -18.28 18.06 -7.66
C MET A 232 -19.75 18.50 -7.50
N GLU A 233 -19.99 19.60 -6.77
CA GLU A 233 -21.32 20.22 -6.67
C GLU A 233 -21.83 20.72 -8.03
N GLU A 234 -20.98 21.43 -8.78
CA GLU A 234 -21.33 22.00 -10.09
C GLU A 234 -21.52 20.94 -11.17
N LYS A 235 -20.60 19.96 -11.25
CA LYS A 235 -20.55 18.99 -12.36
C LYS A 235 -21.33 17.71 -12.11
N HIS A 236 -21.45 17.30 -10.84
CA HIS A 236 -22.02 16.00 -10.47
C HIS A 236 -23.13 16.11 -9.41
N TYR A 237 -23.66 17.31 -9.18
CA TYR A 237 -24.76 17.57 -8.25
C TYR A 237 -24.50 16.99 -6.84
N LEU A 238 -23.23 17.05 -6.40
CA LEU A 238 -22.86 16.61 -5.05
C LEU A 238 -23.66 17.39 -4.01
N ARG A 239 -24.28 16.67 -3.08
CA ARG A 239 -24.89 17.22 -1.88
C ARG A 239 -24.37 16.46 -0.68
N ILE A 240 -23.71 17.14 0.24
CA ILE A 240 -23.27 16.60 1.52
C ILE A 240 -24.31 16.97 2.58
N ASP A 241 -24.97 15.96 3.15
CA ASP A 241 -25.90 16.15 4.26
C ASP A 241 -25.13 16.18 5.59
N ARG A 242 -24.11 15.34 5.74
CA ARG A 242 -23.27 15.28 6.94
C ARG A 242 -21.88 14.69 6.64
N GLN A 243 -20.82 15.36 7.08
CA GLN A 243 -19.49 14.77 7.11
C GLN A 243 -19.37 13.90 8.39
N THR A 244 -19.09 12.61 8.21
CA THR A 244 -19.01 11.64 9.31
C THR A 244 -17.58 11.48 9.82
N LYS A 245 -16.58 11.62 8.94
CA LYS A 245 -15.16 11.45 9.25
C LYS A 245 -14.30 12.26 8.29
N GLU A 246 -13.14 12.70 8.78
CA GLU A 246 -12.03 13.17 7.95
C GLU A 246 -10.72 12.52 8.36
N GLU A 247 -9.76 12.48 7.45
CA GLU A 247 -8.45 11.93 7.75
C GLU A 247 -7.36 12.50 6.85
N LYS A 248 -6.15 12.56 7.41
CA LYS A 248 -4.92 12.86 6.70
C LYS A 248 -3.99 11.67 6.75
N TRP A 249 -3.33 11.39 5.64
CA TRP A 249 -2.36 10.32 5.56
C TRP A 249 -1.16 10.75 4.71
N LEU A 250 -0.09 9.98 4.78
CA LEU A 250 1.08 10.18 3.94
C LEU A 250 1.11 9.13 2.82
N MET A 251 1.57 9.53 1.66
CA MET A 251 1.93 8.64 0.55
C MET A 251 3.37 8.98 0.14
N PRO A 252 4.21 7.99 -0.18
CA PRO A 252 5.57 8.29 -0.64
C PRO A 252 5.51 8.99 -1.99
N HIS A 253 6.38 9.98 -2.17
CA HIS A 253 6.56 10.66 -3.44
C HIS A 253 7.40 9.77 -4.37
N ILE A 254 6.75 8.87 -5.10
CA ILE A 254 7.39 7.99 -6.09
C ILE A 254 7.59 8.77 -7.39
N ARG A 255 8.82 8.78 -7.89
CA ARG A 255 9.18 9.40 -9.16
C ARG A 255 9.14 8.37 -10.30
N PRO A 256 8.94 8.80 -11.56
CA PRO A 256 8.86 7.90 -12.72
C PRO A 256 10.04 6.94 -12.87
N GLY A 257 11.23 7.28 -12.46
CA GLY A 257 12.38 6.37 -12.48
C GLY A 257 12.26 5.11 -11.60
N CYS A 258 11.19 5.01 -10.79
CA CYS A 258 10.88 3.86 -9.93
C CYS A 258 12.12 3.32 -9.19
N ARG A 259 12.80 4.21 -8.45
CA ARG A 259 13.93 3.80 -7.61
C ARG A 259 13.40 2.87 -6.51
N VAL A 260 13.87 1.64 -6.52
CA VAL A 260 13.56 0.63 -5.51
C VAL A 260 14.77 0.39 -4.65
N ASP A 261 14.57 0.41 -3.35
CA ASP A 261 15.56 0.06 -2.35
C ASP A 261 15.30 -1.38 -1.86
N TYR A 262 16.23 -2.26 -2.10
CA TYR A 262 16.11 -3.69 -1.80
C TYR A 262 16.59 -4.07 -0.40
N GLY A 263 17.14 -3.12 0.35
CA GLY A 263 17.66 -3.35 1.70
C GLY A 263 19.18 -3.45 1.80
N VAL A 264 19.65 -3.79 2.99
CA VAL A 264 21.08 -3.85 3.37
C VAL A 264 21.34 -5.17 4.09
N GLY A 265 22.40 -5.88 3.70
CA GLY A 265 22.80 -7.13 4.35
C GLY A 265 21.66 -8.16 4.40
N ARG A 266 21.30 -8.56 5.61
CA ARG A 266 20.21 -9.51 5.89
C ARG A 266 18.84 -8.85 6.10
N ILE A 267 18.74 -7.51 5.87
CA ILE A 267 17.51 -6.75 6.02
C ILE A 267 17.02 -6.37 4.62
N LEU A 268 15.88 -6.92 4.21
CA LEU A 268 15.23 -6.63 2.93
C LEU A 268 14.09 -5.64 3.15
N PHE A 269 13.84 -4.76 2.18
CA PHE A 269 12.68 -3.88 2.15
C PHE A 269 11.68 -4.37 1.10
N ALA A 270 10.38 -4.40 1.43
CA ALA A 270 9.34 -4.82 0.50
C ALA A 270 8.08 -3.95 0.62
N GLY A 271 7.30 -3.87 -0.46
CA GLY A 271 6.13 -3.00 -0.53
C GLY A 271 6.49 -1.52 -0.62
N GLU A 272 5.62 -0.70 -0.07
CA GLU A 272 5.69 0.76 -0.16
C GLU A 272 6.98 1.35 0.45
N VAL A 273 7.51 0.75 1.51
CA VAL A 273 8.78 1.16 2.14
C VAL A 273 9.98 0.98 1.21
N ALA A 274 9.92 0.00 0.32
CA ALA A 274 10.95 -0.24 -0.70
C ALA A 274 10.79 0.66 -1.94
N GLY A 275 9.64 1.31 -2.11
CA GLY A 275 9.31 2.10 -3.30
C GLY A 275 8.43 1.36 -4.32
N PHE A 276 7.84 0.22 -3.96
CA PHE A 276 6.87 -0.49 -4.80
C PHE A 276 5.48 0.13 -4.66
N LEU A 277 5.19 1.10 -5.52
CA LEU A 277 3.92 1.83 -5.57
C LEU A 277 3.61 2.22 -7.01
N ASN A 278 2.43 1.85 -7.50
CA ASN A 278 1.89 2.30 -8.78
C ASN A 278 1.31 3.73 -8.66
N PRO A 279 1.10 4.45 -9.77
CA PRO A 279 0.37 5.72 -9.76
C PRO A 279 -0.98 5.61 -9.04
N MET A 280 -1.53 6.72 -8.59
CA MET A 280 -2.78 6.79 -7.81
C MET A 280 -2.73 6.03 -6.48
N GLY A 281 -1.52 5.80 -5.93
CA GLY A 281 -1.36 5.12 -4.65
C GLY A 281 -1.75 3.63 -4.68
N GLU A 282 -1.81 2.97 -5.85
CA GLU A 282 -2.07 1.52 -5.93
C GLU A 282 -0.83 0.75 -5.46
N GLY A 283 -0.82 0.40 -4.18
CA GLY A 283 0.29 -0.31 -3.53
C GLY A 283 -0.05 -1.73 -3.09
N ILE A 284 -1.31 -2.19 -3.22
CA ILE A 284 -1.70 -3.52 -2.74
C ILE A 284 -1.09 -4.60 -3.62
N SER A 285 -1.26 -4.52 -4.93
CA SER A 285 -0.69 -5.51 -5.87
C SER A 285 0.84 -5.50 -5.83
N ALA A 286 1.46 -4.32 -5.90
CA ALA A 286 2.91 -4.16 -5.84
C ALA A 286 3.47 -4.64 -4.50
N GLY A 287 2.76 -4.38 -3.40
CA GLY A 287 3.12 -4.86 -2.07
C GLY A 287 3.12 -6.39 -1.98
N MET A 288 2.03 -7.05 -2.36
CA MET A 288 1.93 -8.52 -2.33
C MET A 288 3.01 -9.17 -3.20
N GLU A 289 3.21 -8.67 -4.43
CA GLU A 289 4.18 -9.24 -5.36
C GLU A 289 5.61 -9.08 -4.86
N SER A 290 5.99 -7.88 -4.37
CA SER A 290 7.34 -7.66 -3.81
C SER A 290 7.58 -8.42 -2.51
N GLY A 291 6.57 -8.53 -1.62
CA GLY A 291 6.66 -9.35 -0.42
C GLY A 291 6.90 -10.82 -0.72
N TYR A 292 6.17 -11.36 -1.71
CA TYR A 292 6.41 -12.74 -2.17
C TYR A 292 7.79 -12.91 -2.79
N CYS A 293 8.26 -11.96 -3.60
CA CYS A 293 9.59 -12.02 -4.21
C CYS A 293 10.71 -12.00 -3.16
N ALA A 294 10.58 -11.15 -2.12
CA ALA A 294 11.53 -11.11 -1.01
C ALA A 294 11.57 -12.46 -0.25
N ALA A 295 10.39 -13.00 0.09
CA ALA A 295 10.28 -14.30 0.73
C ALA A 295 10.87 -15.44 -0.13
N SER A 296 10.57 -15.44 -1.43
CA SER A 296 11.08 -16.44 -2.37
C SER A 296 12.60 -16.39 -2.51
N ALA A 297 13.19 -15.20 -2.52
CA ALA A 297 14.64 -15.02 -2.57
C ALA A 297 15.31 -15.57 -1.29
N VAL A 298 14.74 -15.29 -0.12
CA VAL A 298 15.21 -15.86 1.16
C VAL A 298 15.16 -17.39 1.12
N MET A 299 14.01 -17.96 0.71
CA MET A 299 13.85 -19.43 0.64
C MET A 299 14.87 -20.11 -0.29
N LYS A 300 15.20 -19.48 -1.42
CA LYS A 300 16.11 -20.08 -2.42
C LYS A 300 17.58 -19.97 -2.04
N HIS A 301 17.96 -18.94 -1.30
CA HIS A 301 19.36 -18.60 -1.05
C HIS A 301 19.65 -18.33 0.43
N PHE A 302 18.98 -19.05 1.33
CA PHE A 302 18.94 -18.80 2.78
C PHE A 302 20.31 -18.63 3.44
N ASP A 303 21.32 -19.37 2.98
CA ASP A 303 22.65 -19.33 3.56
C ASP A 303 23.58 -18.26 2.97
N ASN A 304 23.14 -17.55 1.91
CA ASN A 304 23.96 -16.53 1.25
C ASN A 304 23.21 -15.19 1.11
N PRO A 305 23.40 -14.24 2.05
CA PRO A 305 22.68 -12.98 2.06
C PRO A 305 22.86 -12.10 0.83
N GLU A 306 24.07 -12.09 0.23
CA GLU A 306 24.33 -11.30 -0.98
C GLU A 306 23.53 -11.84 -2.16
N THR A 307 23.50 -13.16 -2.31
CA THR A 307 22.69 -13.82 -3.34
C THR A 307 21.18 -13.60 -3.12
N VAL A 308 20.71 -13.58 -1.85
CA VAL A 308 19.30 -13.30 -1.53
C VAL A 308 18.90 -11.94 -2.08
N ARG A 309 19.66 -10.88 -1.81
CA ARG A 309 19.31 -9.53 -2.25
C ARG A 309 19.34 -9.39 -3.77
N GLU A 310 20.33 -9.99 -4.43
CA GLU A 310 20.42 -9.99 -5.89
C GLU A 310 19.29 -10.80 -6.54
N ALA A 311 18.94 -11.96 -6.01
CA ALA A 311 17.81 -12.76 -6.47
C ALA A 311 16.46 -12.02 -6.28
N TYR A 312 16.32 -11.30 -5.16
CA TYR A 312 15.16 -10.45 -4.92
C TYR A 312 15.07 -9.34 -5.99
N ARG A 313 16.16 -8.63 -6.25
CA ARG A 313 16.23 -7.60 -7.30
C ARG A 313 15.81 -8.16 -8.66
N GLN A 314 16.38 -9.30 -9.07
CA GLN A 314 16.07 -9.94 -10.35
C GLN A 314 14.60 -10.41 -10.42
N SER A 315 14.06 -10.98 -9.36
CA SER A 315 12.68 -11.47 -9.34
C SER A 315 11.63 -10.36 -9.45
N THR A 316 11.98 -9.12 -9.14
CA THR A 316 11.08 -7.95 -9.21
C THR A 316 11.22 -7.13 -10.50
N GLU A 317 12.08 -7.50 -11.46
CA GLU A 317 12.27 -6.74 -12.71
C GLU A 317 10.97 -6.60 -13.53
N LYS A 318 10.14 -7.66 -13.55
CA LYS A 318 8.82 -7.60 -14.22
C LYS A 318 7.87 -6.63 -13.52
N LEU A 319 7.89 -6.61 -12.19
CA LEU A 319 7.10 -5.68 -11.39
C LEU A 319 7.55 -4.23 -11.62
N LYS A 320 8.85 -3.95 -11.61
CA LYS A 320 9.40 -2.63 -11.95
C LYS A 320 9.00 -2.18 -13.36
N SER A 321 9.14 -3.06 -14.33
CA SER A 321 8.73 -2.76 -15.72
C SER A 321 7.24 -2.49 -15.83
N TYR A 322 6.39 -3.20 -15.05
CA TYR A 322 4.98 -2.91 -14.96
C TYR A 322 4.72 -1.52 -14.35
N MET A 323 5.32 -1.22 -13.21
CA MET A 323 5.21 0.09 -12.56
C MET A 323 5.64 1.22 -13.50
N GLN A 324 6.77 1.09 -14.20
CA GLN A 324 7.26 2.09 -15.13
C GLN A 324 6.25 2.35 -16.27
N ARG A 325 5.64 1.30 -16.81
CA ARG A 325 4.58 1.47 -17.84
C ARG A 325 3.37 2.21 -17.29
N GLN A 326 2.96 1.93 -16.04
CA GLN A 326 1.83 2.64 -15.42
C GLN A 326 2.16 4.13 -15.21
N TRP A 327 3.36 4.44 -14.73
CA TRP A 327 3.81 5.83 -14.56
C TRP A 327 3.88 6.58 -15.89
N ASN A 328 4.43 5.96 -16.94
CA ASN A 328 4.47 6.56 -18.28
C ASN A 328 3.06 6.80 -18.84
N PHE A 329 2.13 5.88 -18.60
CA PHE A 329 0.74 6.01 -19.02
C PHE A 329 0.08 7.22 -18.35
N VAL A 330 0.16 7.34 -17.04
CA VAL A 330 -0.44 8.47 -16.28
C VAL A 330 0.27 9.79 -16.62
N GLY A 331 1.59 9.78 -16.81
CA GLY A 331 2.35 10.94 -17.30
C GLY A 331 1.90 11.42 -18.68
N GLY A 332 1.39 10.52 -19.52
CA GLY A 332 0.74 10.87 -20.79
C GLY A 332 -0.62 11.57 -20.62
N MET A 333 -1.27 11.40 -19.46
CA MET A 333 -2.59 11.98 -19.16
C MET A 333 -2.53 13.32 -18.43
N ALA A 334 -1.47 13.57 -17.65
CA ALA A 334 -1.37 14.78 -16.85
C ALA A 334 0.09 15.26 -16.71
N GLY A 335 0.30 16.57 -16.87
CA GLY A 335 1.60 17.24 -16.76
C GLY A 335 2.24 17.02 -15.40
N THR A 336 1.46 17.10 -14.33
CA THR A 336 1.92 16.86 -12.94
C THR A 336 2.72 15.55 -12.79
N PHE A 337 2.33 14.49 -13.49
CA PHE A 337 3.02 13.20 -13.43
C PHE A 337 4.22 13.10 -14.38
N ARG A 338 4.33 13.98 -15.37
CA ARG A 338 5.51 14.12 -16.24
C ARG A 338 6.64 14.90 -15.56
N GLU A 339 6.29 15.94 -14.81
CA GLU A 339 7.25 16.83 -14.13
C GLU A 339 7.86 16.22 -12.86
N MET A 340 7.51 14.98 -12.55
CA MET A 340 8.09 14.23 -11.43
C MET A 340 9.44 13.59 -11.75
N GLU A 341 10.05 13.89 -12.92
CA GLU A 341 11.37 13.43 -13.31
C GLU A 341 12.51 14.06 -12.50
#